data_1750c0bf609dadf0a4d0436bf3e7a01d
#
_entry.id   1750c0bf609dadf0a4d0436bf3e7a01d
#
_cell.length_a   1.000
_cell.length_b   1.000
_cell.length_c   1.000
_cell.angle_alpha   90.00
_cell.angle_beta   90.00
_cell.angle_gamma   90.00
#
_symmetry.space_group_name_H-M   'P 1'
#
loop_
_entity.id
_entity.type
_entity.pdbx_description
1 polymer ?
#
loop_
_entity_poly.entity_id
_entity_poly.type
_entity_poly.pdbx_seq_one_letter_code
_entity_poly.pdbx_strand_id
1 'polypeptide(L)'
;MHERGPVSRESYVLYKTRNVSRGIMLYYPAIYYRSGTARGAAASPAAPASRTSYFTTMRLLALNKPFGTICQFSPHETRASLADWVKVPNVYPAGRLDSDSEGLLLLTDDGALQARIAEPRHKLVKRYWAQVEGAVDAATLKKLAGGVDLGDYVTRPCRAEYVEPTDTLWARTPPIRYRAAIPTTWIELSITEGKNRQVRRMTAAVGFPTLRLVRVGIGALDVFSLGLQPGESVELPLKAPWEGMA
;
A
#
# COMPACT_ATOMS: atom_id res chain seq x y z
N MET A 1 44.89 -30.83 -31.53
CA MET A 1 44.74 -30.63 -30.07
C MET A 1 43.93 -29.35 -29.90
N HIS A 2 42.66 -29.51 -29.56
CA HIS A 2 41.76 -28.37 -29.27
C HIS A 2 41.47 -28.37 -27.80
N GLU A 3 42.02 -27.40 -27.08
CA GLU A 3 41.67 -27.16 -25.70
C GLU A 3 40.37 -26.39 -25.62
N ARG A 4 39.37 -26.93 -24.93
CA ARG A 4 38.14 -26.26 -24.55
C ARG A 4 38.35 -25.57 -23.21
N GLY A 5 38.19 -24.24 -23.20
CA GLY A 5 38.15 -23.46 -21.97
C GLY A 5 36.91 -23.77 -21.11
N PRO A 6 36.93 -23.43 -19.82
CA PRO A 6 35.88 -23.82 -18.88
C PRO A 6 34.58 -23.01 -19.09
N VAL A 7 33.49 -23.78 -19.17
CA VAL A 7 32.12 -23.24 -19.18
C VAL A 7 31.77 -22.75 -17.77
N SER A 8 31.45 -21.47 -17.65
CA SER A 8 30.94 -20.87 -16.40
C SER A 8 29.54 -21.42 -16.08
N ARG A 9 29.41 -22.04 -14.91
CA ARG A 9 28.10 -22.43 -14.37
C ARG A 9 27.34 -21.20 -13.93
N GLU A 10 26.23 -20.94 -14.60
CA GLU A 10 25.22 -19.97 -14.15
C GLU A 10 24.36 -20.63 -13.06
N SER A 11 24.30 -19.99 -11.89
CA SER A 11 23.44 -20.44 -10.79
C SER A 11 22.14 -19.66 -10.85
N TYR A 12 21.03 -20.34 -11.11
CA TYR A 12 19.69 -19.75 -11.09
C TYR A 12 19.09 -19.89 -9.68
N VAL A 13 18.62 -18.78 -9.11
CA VAL A 13 17.79 -18.81 -7.90
C VAL A 13 16.33 -18.63 -8.33
N LEU A 14 15.57 -19.71 -8.23
CA LEU A 14 14.12 -19.72 -8.50
C LEU A 14 13.37 -19.32 -7.24
N TYR A 15 12.76 -18.15 -7.22
CA TYR A 15 11.77 -17.81 -6.21
C TYR A 15 10.42 -18.41 -6.61
N LYS A 16 9.95 -19.37 -5.82
CA LYS A 16 8.66 -20.02 -6.02
C LYS A 16 7.57 -19.18 -5.35
N THR A 17 6.85 -18.37 -6.13
CA THR A 17 5.61 -17.76 -5.66
C THR A 17 4.47 -18.76 -5.82
N ARG A 18 3.86 -19.18 -4.70
CA ARG A 18 2.62 -19.94 -4.70
C ARG A 18 1.46 -18.96 -4.83
N ASN A 19 0.81 -18.92 -5.97
CA ASN A 19 -0.55 -18.44 -6.04
C ASN A 19 -1.33 -19.29 -7.04
N VAL A 20 -2.27 -20.07 -6.53
CA VAL A 20 -3.16 -20.92 -7.29
C VAL A 20 -4.55 -20.31 -7.23
N SER A 21 -4.85 -19.39 -8.14
CA SER A 21 -6.22 -19.12 -8.57
C SER A 21 -6.18 -18.25 -9.84
N ARG A 22 -6.61 -18.87 -10.95
CA ARG A 22 -6.83 -18.29 -12.27
C ARG A 22 -5.55 -17.88 -13.05
N GLY A 23 -4.86 -18.87 -13.64
CA GLY A 23 -4.32 -18.89 -15.00
C GLY A 23 -3.61 -17.68 -15.61
N ILE A 24 -3.09 -16.73 -14.84
CA ILE A 24 -2.30 -15.62 -15.37
C ILE A 24 -0.88 -15.74 -14.82
N MET A 25 0.03 -16.18 -15.70
CA MET A 25 1.45 -16.30 -15.40
C MET A 25 2.13 -14.98 -15.79
N LEU A 26 2.48 -14.17 -14.80
CA LEU A 26 3.30 -12.97 -15.02
C LEU A 26 4.78 -13.36 -14.92
N TYR A 27 5.50 -13.30 -16.04
CA TYR A 27 6.94 -13.46 -16.08
C TYR A 27 7.61 -12.09 -15.87
N TYR A 28 8.47 -12.00 -14.84
CA TYR A 28 9.36 -10.87 -14.64
C TYR A 28 10.80 -11.26 -15.01
N PRO A 29 11.55 -10.44 -15.76
CA PRO A 29 12.94 -10.72 -16.08
C PRO A 29 13.82 -10.56 -14.84
N ALA A 30 14.68 -11.57 -14.60
CA ALA A 30 15.67 -11.53 -13.54
C ALA A 30 16.78 -10.53 -13.86
N ILE A 31 17.13 -9.68 -12.89
CA ILE A 31 18.27 -8.76 -12.98
C ILE A 31 19.50 -9.45 -12.39
N TYR A 32 20.56 -9.59 -13.20
CA TYR A 32 21.81 -10.25 -12.82
C TYR A 32 22.73 -9.31 -12.02
N TYR A 33 23.23 -9.80 -10.87
CA TYR A 33 24.41 -9.26 -10.21
C TYR A 33 25.63 -10.13 -10.57
N ARG A 34 26.65 -9.48 -11.13
CA ARG A 34 27.95 -10.12 -11.40
C ARG A 34 28.93 -9.76 -10.27
N SER A 35 29.26 -10.71 -9.40
CA SER A 35 30.37 -10.58 -8.46
C SER A 35 31.65 -11.11 -9.13
N GLY A 36 32.54 -10.21 -9.50
CA GLY A 36 33.86 -10.56 -10.01
C GLY A 36 34.92 -10.37 -8.95
N THR A 37 35.58 -11.45 -8.54
CA THR A 37 36.83 -11.42 -7.78
C THR A 37 37.99 -11.27 -8.74
N ALA A 38 38.69 -10.14 -8.70
CA ALA A 38 39.97 -9.97 -9.40
C ALA A 38 41.12 -9.94 -8.39
N ARG A 39 42.08 -10.85 -8.59
CA ARG A 39 43.41 -10.78 -7.95
C ARG A 39 44.36 -10.06 -8.89
N GLY A 40 45.04 -9.08 -8.33
CA GLY A 40 46.39 -8.59 -8.55
C GLY A 40 46.92 -8.29 -9.96
N ALA A 41 47.21 -7.00 -10.25
CA ALA A 41 48.42 -6.55 -10.97
C ALA A 41 48.56 -5.03 -10.84
N ALA A 42 49.82 -4.63 -10.62
CA ALA A 42 50.57 -3.38 -10.69
C ALA A 42 49.87 -2.07 -11.08
N ALA A 43 50.27 -1.01 -10.36
CA ALA A 43 49.92 0.39 -10.52
C ALA A 43 50.33 0.99 -11.87
N SER A 44 49.45 1.76 -12.47
CA SER A 44 49.71 2.74 -13.52
C SER A 44 48.76 3.96 -13.32
N PRO A 45 49.16 5.18 -13.74
CA PRO A 45 48.66 6.42 -13.19
C PRO A 45 47.20 6.76 -13.54
N ALA A 46 46.62 7.53 -12.64
CA ALA A 46 45.24 7.96 -12.55
C ALA A 46 44.58 8.33 -13.89
N ALA A 47 43.61 7.52 -14.30
CA ALA A 47 42.50 7.94 -15.15
C ALA A 47 41.45 8.66 -14.28
N PRO A 48 40.72 9.68 -14.81
CA PRO A 48 39.73 10.39 -14.03
C PRO A 48 38.62 9.42 -13.58
N ALA A 49 38.27 9.51 -12.30
CA ALA A 49 37.21 8.68 -11.69
C ALA A 49 35.94 8.71 -12.57
N SER A 50 35.64 7.59 -13.19
CA SER A 50 34.37 7.39 -13.85
C SER A 50 33.28 7.56 -12.77
N ARG A 51 32.47 8.61 -12.90
CA ARG A 51 31.23 8.75 -12.16
C ARG A 51 30.37 7.53 -12.49
N THR A 52 30.47 6.53 -11.67
CA THR A 52 29.49 5.43 -11.69
C THR A 52 28.16 6.06 -11.33
N SER A 53 27.36 6.39 -12.33
CA SER A 53 25.98 6.79 -12.13
C SER A 53 25.27 5.56 -11.55
N TYR A 54 25.08 5.55 -10.24
CA TYR A 54 24.13 4.64 -9.62
C TYR A 54 22.76 5.03 -10.16
N PHE A 55 22.28 4.32 -11.17
CA PHE A 55 20.87 4.36 -11.53
C PHE A 55 20.12 3.81 -10.33
N THR A 56 19.70 4.69 -9.43
CA THR A 56 18.78 4.33 -8.38
C THR A 56 17.46 4.00 -9.08
N THR A 57 17.17 2.72 -9.23
CA THR A 57 15.87 2.29 -9.76
C THR A 57 14.82 2.71 -8.74
N MET A 58 13.93 3.63 -9.14
CA MET A 58 12.79 4.03 -8.31
C MET A 58 11.99 2.82 -7.89
N ARG A 59 11.53 2.79 -6.66
CA ARG A 59 10.81 1.66 -6.08
C ARG A 59 9.40 2.09 -5.66
N LEU A 60 8.47 1.18 -5.82
CA LEU A 60 7.11 1.29 -5.32
C LEU A 60 6.75 0.01 -4.59
N LEU A 61 6.37 0.11 -3.32
CA LEU A 61 5.93 -1.01 -2.51
C LEU A 61 4.47 -0.83 -2.12
N ALA A 62 3.73 -1.94 -2.08
CA ALA A 62 2.45 -2.03 -1.40
C ALA A 62 2.64 -2.79 -0.08
N LEU A 63 2.13 -2.26 1.01
CA LEU A 63 2.06 -2.89 2.32
C LEU A 63 0.60 -3.02 2.72
N ASN A 64 0.19 -4.18 3.21
CA ASN A 64 -1.04 -4.29 3.99
C ASN A 64 -0.73 -3.90 5.44
N LYS A 65 -0.96 -2.61 5.78
CA LYS A 65 -0.62 -2.05 7.09
C LYS A 65 -1.52 -2.63 8.19
N PRO A 66 -0.95 -3.30 9.22
CA PRO A 66 -1.75 -3.80 10.34
C PRO A 66 -2.36 -2.69 11.19
N PHE A 67 -3.44 -3.05 11.91
CA PHE A 67 -4.00 -2.22 12.98
C PHE A 67 -2.94 -1.93 14.06
N GLY A 68 -2.96 -0.75 14.66
CA GLY A 68 -2.04 -0.35 15.72
C GLY A 68 -0.68 0.16 15.24
N THR A 69 -0.31 -0.07 13.97
CA THR A 69 0.95 0.38 13.39
C THR A 69 0.91 1.87 13.06
N ILE A 70 1.88 2.64 13.55
CA ILE A 70 2.05 4.05 13.18
C ILE A 70 2.75 4.19 11.83
N CYS A 71 2.33 5.18 11.05
CA CYS A 71 2.81 5.40 9.69
C CYS A 71 4.11 6.23 9.68
N GLN A 72 5.16 5.69 10.32
CA GLN A 72 6.52 6.24 10.36
C GLN A 72 7.53 5.10 10.54
N PHE A 73 8.80 5.35 10.14
CA PHE A 73 9.89 4.38 10.33
C PHE A 73 10.61 4.54 11.68
N SER A 74 10.53 5.73 12.29
CA SER A 74 11.11 5.94 13.61
C SER A 74 10.47 5.01 14.65
N PRO A 75 11.25 4.39 15.53
CA PRO A 75 10.71 3.58 16.63
C PRO A 75 9.74 4.36 17.50
N HIS A 76 8.81 3.65 18.13
CA HIS A 76 7.85 4.20 19.08
C HIS A 76 7.82 3.30 20.32
N GLU A 77 7.70 3.89 21.50
CA GLU A 77 7.83 3.17 22.79
C GLU A 77 6.80 2.04 22.96
N THR A 78 5.57 2.22 22.47
CA THR A 78 4.44 1.33 22.78
C THR A 78 3.70 0.80 21.56
N ARG A 79 4.09 1.18 20.34
CA ARG A 79 3.39 0.81 19.11
C ARG A 79 4.36 0.34 18.04
N ALA A 80 3.92 -0.60 17.24
CA ALA A 80 4.63 -0.97 16.03
C ALA A 80 4.74 0.21 15.06
N SER A 81 5.85 0.30 14.34
CA SER A 81 6.16 1.27 13.30
C SER A 81 6.27 0.58 11.94
N LEU A 82 6.44 1.35 10.85
CA LEU A 82 6.68 0.75 9.53
C LEU A 82 7.98 -0.06 9.47
N ALA A 83 8.99 0.27 10.29
CA ALA A 83 10.25 -0.46 10.35
C ALA A 83 10.10 -1.93 10.82
N ASP A 84 9.02 -2.25 11.52
CA ASP A 84 8.75 -3.62 11.94
C ASP A 84 8.32 -4.52 10.77
N TRP A 85 7.69 -3.94 9.75
CA TRP A 85 7.06 -4.61 8.62
C TRP A 85 7.84 -4.50 7.30
N VAL A 86 8.46 -3.33 7.04
CA VAL A 86 9.14 -3.03 5.78
C VAL A 86 10.64 -2.95 6.03
N LYS A 87 11.40 -3.87 5.43
CA LYS A 87 12.87 -3.95 5.56
C LYS A 87 13.62 -3.33 4.38
N VAL A 88 12.88 -2.74 3.43
CA VAL A 88 13.44 -2.04 2.28
C VAL A 88 13.91 -0.65 2.73
N PRO A 89 15.21 -0.32 2.56
CA PRO A 89 15.75 0.97 2.98
C PRO A 89 15.27 2.11 2.07
N ASN A 90 15.28 3.32 2.62
CA ASN A 90 15.05 4.59 1.91
C ASN A 90 13.66 4.76 1.27
N VAL A 91 12.68 3.93 1.61
CA VAL A 91 11.30 4.12 1.17
C VAL A 91 10.49 4.87 2.23
N TYR A 92 9.57 5.70 1.76
CA TYR A 92 8.69 6.53 2.61
C TYR A 92 7.24 6.34 2.21
N PRO A 93 6.28 6.46 3.14
CA PRO A 93 4.87 6.30 2.82
C PRO A 93 4.37 7.40 1.86
N ALA A 94 3.73 6.98 0.80
CA ALA A 94 3.03 7.85 -0.14
C ALA A 94 1.62 8.17 0.39
N GLY A 95 1.56 9.16 1.27
CA GLY A 95 0.42 9.47 2.10
C GLY A 95 0.43 8.67 3.41
N ARG A 96 -0.48 9.02 4.32
CA ARG A 96 -0.54 8.42 5.66
C ARG A 96 -1.80 7.59 5.82
N LEU A 97 -1.73 6.65 6.74
CA LEU A 97 -2.85 5.90 7.26
C LEU A 97 -2.75 5.95 8.78
N ASP A 98 -3.85 6.28 9.46
CA ASP A 98 -3.86 6.40 10.91
C ASP A 98 -3.50 5.07 11.58
N SER A 99 -3.02 5.12 12.82
CA SER A 99 -2.63 3.89 13.53
C SER A 99 -3.82 2.95 13.78
N ASP A 100 -5.02 3.51 13.94
CA ASP A 100 -6.27 2.78 14.13
C ASP A 100 -6.96 2.38 12.80
N SER A 101 -6.29 2.57 11.67
CA SER A 101 -6.75 2.17 10.34
C SER A 101 -5.82 1.11 9.73
N GLU A 102 -6.37 0.24 8.91
CA GLU A 102 -5.71 -0.93 8.32
C GLU A 102 -5.67 -0.85 6.81
N GLY A 103 -4.90 -1.75 6.17
CA GLY A 103 -4.98 -2.01 4.73
C GLY A 103 -3.90 -1.34 3.90
N LEU A 104 -4.19 -1.10 2.64
CA LEU A 104 -3.23 -0.76 1.62
C LEU A 104 -2.51 0.56 1.90
N LEU A 105 -1.19 0.50 2.05
CA LEU A 105 -0.29 1.64 2.13
C LEU A 105 0.78 1.49 1.04
N LEU A 106 0.99 2.55 0.25
CA LEU A 106 2.07 2.59 -0.72
C LEU A 106 3.28 3.30 -0.13
N LEU A 107 4.48 2.78 -0.46
CA LEU A 107 5.75 3.37 -0.07
C LEU A 107 6.64 3.48 -1.31
N THR A 108 7.46 4.53 -1.36
CA THR A 108 8.39 4.77 -2.47
C THR A 108 9.62 5.55 -1.99
N ASP A 109 10.72 5.41 -2.70
CA ASP A 109 11.94 6.22 -2.55
C ASP A 109 11.93 7.47 -3.46
N ASP A 110 10.91 7.63 -4.30
CA ASP A 110 10.76 8.76 -5.22
C ASP A 110 9.75 9.80 -4.69
N GLY A 111 10.23 11.01 -4.42
CA GLY A 111 9.41 12.10 -3.88
C GLY A 111 8.33 12.61 -4.86
N ALA A 112 8.58 12.55 -6.17
CA ALA A 112 7.61 12.97 -7.17
C ALA A 112 6.47 11.95 -7.27
N LEU A 113 6.80 10.65 -7.24
CA LEU A 113 5.82 9.57 -7.18
C LEU A 113 5.02 9.63 -5.87
N GLN A 114 5.67 9.88 -4.73
CA GLN A 114 5.03 10.07 -3.43
C GLN A 114 3.97 11.19 -3.51
N ALA A 115 4.34 12.36 -4.04
CA ALA A 115 3.42 13.49 -4.19
C ALA A 115 2.27 13.14 -5.14
N ARG A 116 2.55 12.46 -6.26
CA ARG A 116 1.54 12.04 -7.24
C ARG A 116 0.50 11.08 -6.64
N ILE A 117 0.89 10.22 -5.72
CA ILE A 117 -0.02 9.29 -5.03
C ILE A 117 -0.79 10.00 -3.90
N ALA A 118 -0.09 10.83 -3.11
CA ALA A 118 -0.62 11.38 -1.87
C ALA A 118 -1.53 12.60 -2.08
N GLU A 119 -1.16 13.49 -3.02
CA GLU A 119 -1.81 14.79 -3.13
C GLU A 119 -3.20 14.74 -3.78
N PRO A 120 -4.19 15.42 -3.17
CA PRO A 120 -5.57 15.46 -3.69
C PRO A 120 -5.70 16.06 -5.09
N ARG A 121 -4.74 16.91 -5.52
CA ARG A 121 -4.75 17.51 -6.88
C ARG A 121 -4.66 16.46 -7.99
N HIS A 122 -4.05 15.31 -7.73
CA HIS A 122 -3.93 14.21 -8.68
C HIS A 122 -5.15 13.30 -8.72
N LYS A 123 -6.15 13.53 -7.85
CA LYS A 123 -7.46 12.86 -7.82
C LYS A 123 -7.40 11.32 -7.77
N LEU A 124 -6.28 10.74 -7.33
CA LEU A 124 -6.17 9.29 -7.21
C LEU A 124 -7.16 8.78 -6.14
N VAL A 125 -8.10 7.97 -6.59
CA VAL A 125 -9.18 7.45 -5.73
C VAL A 125 -8.61 6.55 -4.64
N LYS A 126 -9.06 6.73 -3.40
CA LYS A 126 -8.79 5.83 -2.28
C LYS A 126 -10.11 5.20 -1.86
N ARG A 127 -10.18 3.87 -1.86
CA ARG A 127 -11.35 3.10 -1.47
C ARG A 127 -11.18 2.59 -0.05
N TYR A 128 -12.20 2.81 0.77
CA TYR A 128 -12.21 2.44 2.17
C TYR A 128 -13.44 1.60 2.49
N TRP A 129 -13.25 0.48 3.17
CA TRP A 129 -14.32 -0.23 3.84
C TRP A 129 -14.39 0.23 5.28
N ALA A 130 -15.55 0.73 5.68
CA ALA A 130 -15.82 1.21 7.02
C ALA A 130 -16.91 0.35 7.65
N GLN A 131 -16.57 -0.35 8.73
CA GLN A 131 -17.57 -0.93 9.63
C GLN A 131 -18.02 0.17 10.58
N VAL A 132 -19.27 0.56 10.49
CA VAL A 132 -19.87 1.61 11.31
C VAL A 132 -20.85 1.04 12.31
N GLU A 133 -21.04 1.73 13.43
CA GLU A 133 -22.04 1.39 14.44
C GLU A 133 -23.42 1.83 13.96
N GLY A 134 -24.40 0.94 14.03
CA GLY A 134 -25.78 1.21 13.61
C GLY A 134 -26.15 0.60 12.24
N ALA A 135 -27.44 0.63 11.95
CA ALA A 135 -28.01 0.22 10.67
C ALA A 135 -28.09 1.44 9.75
N VAL A 136 -27.17 1.55 8.80
CA VAL A 136 -27.13 2.66 7.83
C VAL A 136 -28.27 2.48 6.83
N ASP A 137 -28.98 3.56 6.52
CA ASP A 137 -30.01 3.60 5.49
C ASP A 137 -29.52 4.24 4.17
N ALA A 138 -30.30 4.11 3.10
CA ALA A 138 -29.97 4.68 1.79
C ALA A 138 -29.90 6.21 1.81
N ALA A 139 -30.67 6.89 2.67
CA ALA A 139 -30.63 8.33 2.81
C ALA A 139 -29.28 8.81 3.39
N THR A 140 -28.74 8.07 4.35
CA THR A 140 -27.41 8.30 4.92
C THR A 140 -26.31 8.11 3.89
N LEU A 141 -26.36 7.03 3.06
CA LEU A 141 -25.40 6.84 1.97
C LEU A 141 -25.45 8.01 0.98
N LYS A 142 -26.65 8.50 0.64
CA LYS A 142 -26.82 9.65 -0.23
C LYS A 142 -26.20 10.93 0.37
N LYS A 143 -26.35 11.15 1.69
CA LYS A 143 -25.70 12.26 2.39
C LYS A 143 -24.17 12.15 2.32
N LEU A 144 -23.61 10.98 2.61
CA LEU A 144 -22.18 10.71 2.50
C LEU A 144 -21.66 10.96 1.08
N ALA A 145 -22.39 10.50 0.06
CA ALA A 145 -22.02 10.67 -1.35
C ALA A 145 -22.07 12.12 -1.82
N GLY A 146 -23.03 12.90 -1.32
CA GLY A 146 -23.21 14.32 -1.70
C GLY A 146 -22.18 15.27 -1.11
N GLY A 147 -21.42 14.82 -0.12
CA GLY A 147 -20.50 15.64 0.67
C GLY A 147 -21.09 15.99 2.04
N VAL A 148 -20.21 16.03 3.03
CA VAL A 148 -20.55 16.20 4.46
C VAL A 148 -19.85 17.44 4.99
N ASP A 149 -20.58 18.29 5.68
CA ASP A 149 -20.02 19.39 6.45
C ASP A 149 -19.39 18.84 7.74
N LEU A 150 -18.10 19.08 7.91
CA LEU A 150 -17.31 18.65 9.04
C LEU A 150 -16.98 19.81 10.00
N GLY A 151 -17.61 20.99 9.79
CA GLY A 151 -17.44 22.20 10.56
C GLY A 151 -16.28 23.08 10.09
N ASP A 152 -15.12 22.49 9.82
CA ASP A 152 -13.95 23.19 9.29
C ASP A 152 -13.86 23.16 7.75
N TYR A 153 -14.58 22.24 7.11
CA TYR A 153 -14.75 22.16 5.66
C TYR A 153 -15.88 21.21 5.28
N VAL A 154 -16.40 21.39 4.06
CA VAL A 154 -17.31 20.44 3.42
C VAL A 154 -16.50 19.48 2.56
N THR A 155 -16.73 18.16 2.70
CA THR A 155 -16.04 17.16 1.88
C THR A 155 -16.51 17.21 0.43
N ARG A 156 -15.65 16.80 -0.49
CA ARG A 156 -16.06 16.64 -1.90
C ARG A 156 -17.06 15.49 -2.02
N PRO A 157 -17.94 15.53 -3.04
CA PRO A 157 -18.76 14.38 -3.39
C PRO A 157 -17.90 13.12 -3.61
N CYS A 158 -18.41 11.97 -3.19
CA CYS A 158 -17.73 10.70 -3.27
C CYS A 158 -18.72 9.58 -3.63
N ARG A 159 -18.21 8.37 -3.93
CA ARG A 159 -19.06 7.19 -3.99
C ARG A 159 -19.24 6.63 -2.58
N ALA A 160 -20.46 6.30 -2.21
CA ALA A 160 -20.82 5.66 -0.95
C ALA A 160 -21.83 4.55 -1.23
N GLU A 161 -21.53 3.33 -0.81
CA GLU A 161 -22.40 2.18 -1.06
C GLU A 161 -22.28 1.15 0.06
N TYR A 162 -23.25 0.24 0.15
CA TYR A 162 -23.10 -0.94 1.00
C TYR A 162 -22.05 -1.87 0.44
N VAL A 163 -21.35 -2.56 1.33
CA VAL A 163 -20.42 -3.62 0.97
C VAL A 163 -20.58 -4.81 1.91
N GLU A 164 -20.52 -5.99 1.35
CA GLU A 164 -20.41 -7.23 2.12
C GLU A 164 -18.92 -7.61 2.18
N PRO A 165 -18.33 -7.68 3.38
CA PRO A 165 -16.94 -8.11 3.52
C PRO A 165 -16.76 -9.51 2.94
N THR A 166 -15.74 -9.68 2.13
CA THR A 166 -15.36 -10.98 1.58
C THR A 166 -14.66 -11.84 2.63
N ASP A 167 -14.64 -13.17 2.43
CA ASP A 167 -13.90 -14.11 3.27
C ASP A 167 -12.39 -13.84 3.27
N THR A 168 -11.90 -13.02 2.32
CA THR A 168 -10.52 -12.58 2.24
C THR A 168 -10.18 -11.43 3.19
N LEU A 169 -11.18 -10.79 3.81
CA LEU A 169 -10.93 -9.77 4.81
C LEU A 169 -10.39 -10.42 6.09
N TRP A 170 -9.15 -10.13 6.41
CA TRP A 170 -8.47 -10.67 7.60
C TRP A 170 -9.16 -10.30 8.91
N ALA A 171 -9.00 -11.15 9.92
CA ALA A 171 -9.44 -10.86 11.28
C ALA A 171 -8.61 -9.71 11.89
N ARG A 172 -9.27 -8.76 12.55
CA ARG A 172 -8.57 -7.68 13.26
C ARG A 172 -8.13 -8.12 14.66
N THR A 173 -6.90 -7.82 15.02
CA THR A 173 -6.36 -8.03 16.36
C THR A 173 -5.91 -6.69 16.95
N PRO A 174 -6.45 -6.25 18.12
CA PRO A 174 -7.60 -6.82 18.84
C PRO A 174 -8.91 -6.65 18.04
N PRO A 175 -9.94 -7.49 18.29
CA PRO A 175 -11.24 -7.35 17.62
C PRO A 175 -11.88 -6.00 17.94
N ILE A 176 -12.87 -5.59 17.14
CA ILE A 176 -13.68 -4.41 17.46
C ILE A 176 -14.43 -4.62 18.78
N ARG A 177 -14.76 -3.53 19.46
CA ARG A 177 -15.64 -3.61 20.62
C ARG A 177 -17.02 -4.09 20.16
N TYR A 178 -17.42 -5.27 20.64
CA TYR A 178 -18.73 -5.83 20.38
C TYR A 178 -19.78 -5.27 21.34
N ARG A 179 -20.94 -4.86 20.80
CA ARG A 179 -22.12 -4.44 21.57
C ARG A 179 -23.33 -5.20 21.02
N ALA A 180 -23.80 -6.19 21.77
CA ALA A 180 -24.85 -7.11 21.28
C ALA A 180 -26.16 -6.41 20.86
N ALA A 181 -26.50 -5.28 21.47
CA ALA A 181 -27.73 -4.55 21.20
C ALA A 181 -27.64 -3.56 20.03
N ILE A 182 -26.45 -3.35 19.43
CA ILE A 182 -26.26 -2.35 18.39
C ILE A 182 -25.73 -3.06 17.14
N PRO A 183 -26.49 -3.05 16.03
CA PRO A 183 -26.03 -3.63 14.77
C PRO A 183 -24.84 -2.86 14.21
N THR A 184 -24.13 -3.46 13.27
CA THR A 184 -23.09 -2.78 12.51
C THR A 184 -23.37 -2.91 11.03
N THR A 185 -22.99 -1.91 10.25
CA THR A 185 -23.11 -1.90 8.78
C THR A 185 -21.72 -1.72 8.19
N TRP A 186 -21.43 -2.45 7.12
CA TRP A 186 -20.26 -2.19 6.30
C TRP A 186 -20.63 -1.32 5.09
N ILE A 187 -19.84 -0.28 4.87
CA ILE A 187 -19.99 0.64 3.74
C ILE A 187 -18.64 0.83 3.04
N GLU A 188 -18.65 0.98 1.73
CA GLU A 188 -17.49 1.46 0.97
C GLU A 188 -17.61 2.95 0.70
N LEU A 189 -16.52 3.68 0.94
CA LEU A 189 -16.36 5.09 0.59
C LEU A 189 -15.16 5.22 -0.35
N SER A 190 -15.41 5.77 -1.56
CA SER A 190 -14.39 6.05 -2.57
C SER A 190 -14.17 7.56 -2.67
N ILE A 191 -13.04 8.05 -2.13
CA ILE A 191 -12.73 9.48 -2.03
C ILE A 191 -11.48 9.84 -2.82
N THR A 192 -11.41 11.08 -3.33
CA THR A 192 -10.21 11.64 -4.00
C THR A 192 -9.42 12.59 -3.10
N GLU A 193 -9.91 12.85 -1.92
CA GLU A 193 -9.27 13.64 -0.87
C GLU A 193 -8.46 12.74 0.07
N GLY A 194 -7.89 13.29 1.13
CA GLY A 194 -7.10 12.56 2.12
C GLY A 194 -6.82 13.42 3.34
N LYS A 195 -7.85 14.17 3.81
CA LYS A 195 -7.71 15.01 5.00
C LYS A 195 -7.66 14.17 6.28
N ASN A 196 -7.16 14.78 7.33
CA ASN A 196 -7.00 14.09 8.62
C ASN A 196 -8.30 13.42 9.07
N ARG A 197 -8.24 12.10 9.28
CA ARG A 197 -9.34 11.24 9.75
C ARG A 197 -10.66 11.43 9.00
N GLN A 198 -10.58 11.81 7.71
CA GLN A 198 -11.74 12.26 6.93
C GLN A 198 -12.90 11.26 6.94
N VAL A 199 -12.68 9.99 6.57
CA VAL A 199 -13.73 8.98 6.54
C VAL A 199 -14.41 8.82 7.91
N ARG A 200 -13.63 8.75 8.99
CA ARG A 200 -14.16 8.64 10.36
C ARG A 200 -14.98 9.86 10.76
N ARG A 201 -14.55 11.05 10.34
CA ARG A 201 -15.31 12.29 10.59
C ARG A 201 -16.61 12.32 9.79
N MET A 202 -16.57 11.89 8.52
CA MET A 202 -17.77 11.82 7.66
C MET A 202 -18.83 10.90 8.25
N THR A 203 -18.44 9.67 8.63
CA THR A 203 -19.39 8.69 9.19
C THR A 203 -19.94 9.14 10.54
N ALA A 204 -19.11 9.73 11.41
CA ALA A 204 -19.55 10.27 12.70
C ALA A 204 -20.51 11.46 12.53
N ALA A 205 -20.25 12.36 11.57
CA ALA A 205 -21.11 13.53 11.31
C ALA A 205 -22.51 13.15 10.82
N VAL A 206 -22.67 11.98 10.21
CA VAL A 206 -24.00 11.45 9.82
C VAL A 206 -24.60 10.51 10.88
N GLY A 207 -23.97 10.36 12.06
CA GLY A 207 -24.50 9.61 13.20
C GLY A 207 -24.02 8.15 13.28
N PHE A 208 -23.10 7.70 12.42
CA PHE A 208 -22.64 6.31 12.35
C PHE A 208 -21.12 6.22 12.56
N PRO A 209 -20.62 6.25 13.81
CA PRO A 209 -19.20 6.26 14.07
C PRO A 209 -18.50 4.98 13.59
N THR A 210 -17.32 5.14 12.99
CA THR A 210 -16.52 4.03 12.45
C THR A 210 -15.86 3.22 13.56
N LEU A 211 -16.15 1.92 13.60
CA LEU A 211 -15.54 0.91 14.49
C LEU A 211 -14.24 0.34 13.89
N ARG A 212 -14.27 0.01 12.59
CA ARG A 212 -13.14 -0.52 11.84
C ARG A 212 -13.00 0.23 10.51
N LEU A 213 -11.78 0.56 10.10
CA LEU A 213 -11.51 1.25 8.83
C LEU A 213 -10.36 0.55 8.12
N VAL A 214 -10.63 0.07 6.91
CA VAL A 214 -9.67 -0.60 6.05
C VAL A 214 -9.55 0.14 4.73
N ARG A 215 -8.37 0.61 4.36
CA ARG A 215 -8.15 1.11 3.01
C ARG A 215 -7.92 -0.07 2.08
N VAL A 216 -8.93 -0.43 1.30
CA VAL A 216 -8.89 -1.58 0.41
C VAL A 216 -8.26 -1.27 -0.94
N GLY A 217 -8.27 0.00 -1.38
CA GLY A 217 -7.73 0.33 -2.69
C GLY A 217 -7.11 1.73 -2.79
N ILE A 218 -6.16 1.86 -3.72
CA ILE A 218 -5.56 3.14 -4.16
C ILE A 218 -5.43 3.08 -5.69
N GLY A 219 -6.19 3.93 -6.40
CA GLY A 219 -6.26 3.88 -7.85
C GLY A 219 -6.73 2.50 -8.33
N ALA A 220 -5.96 1.89 -9.22
CA ALA A 220 -6.21 0.54 -9.75
C ALA A 220 -5.84 -0.58 -8.78
N LEU A 221 -5.06 -0.29 -7.74
CA LEU A 221 -4.61 -1.31 -6.80
C LEU A 221 -5.69 -1.67 -5.79
N ASP A 222 -5.76 -2.97 -5.48
CA ASP A 222 -6.66 -3.54 -4.49
C ASP A 222 -5.88 -4.52 -3.60
N VAL A 223 -6.02 -4.40 -2.27
CA VAL A 223 -5.25 -5.18 -1.30
C VAL A 223 -5.55 -6.67 -1.36
N PHE A 224 -6.79 -7.03 -1.69
CA PHE A 224 -7.21 -8.44 -1.80
C PHE A 224 -6.65 -9.07 -3.08
N SER A 225 -6.68 -8.33 -4.21
CA SER A 225 -6.08 -8.78 -5.47
C SER A 225 -4.56 -8.95 -5.39
N LEU A 226 -3.90 -8.17 -4.54
CA LEU A 226 -2.47 -8.33 -4.25
C LEU A 226 -2.19 -9.54 -3.34
N GLY A 227 -3.21 -10.12 -2.70
CA GLY A 227 -3.09 -11.29 -1.84
C GLY A 227 -2.31 -11.05 -0.53
N LEU A 228 -2.16 -9.78 -0.12
CA LEU A 228 -1.33 -9.41 1.02
C LEU A 228 -2.06 -9.63 2.35
N GLN A 229 -1.46 -10.39 3.26
CA GLN A 229 -1.89 -10.47 4.65
C GLN A 229 -1.38 -9.25 5.46
N PRO A 230 -1.98 -8.92 6.62
CA PRO A 230 -1.47 -7.85 7.48
C PRO A 230 0.03 -7.99 7.79
N GLY A 231 0.79 -6.93 7.51
CA GLY A 231 2.25 -6.90 7.66
C GLY A 231 3.04 -7.34 6.43
N GLU A 232 2.40 -7.94 5.44
CA GLU A 232 3.08 -8.32 4.20
C GLU A 232 3.18 -7.15 3.22
N SER A 233 4.27 -7.14 2.46
CA SER A 233 4.54 -6.14 1.43
C SER A 233 5.07 -6.77 0.15
N VAL A 234 4.80 -6.11 -0.99
CA VAL A 234 5.27 -6.52 -2.32
C VAL A 234 5.76 -5.31 -3.09
N GLU A 235 6.80 -5.48 -3.89
CA GLU A 235 7.27 -4.46 -4.83
C GLU A 235 6.44 -4.48 -6.10
N LEU A 236 6.07 -3.29 -6.60
CA LEU A 236 5.16 -3.10 -7.73
C LEU A 236 5.82 -2.31 -8.85
N PRO A 237 5.36 -2.45 -10.10
CA PRO A 237 5.65 -1.51 -11.18
C PRO A 237 5.25 -0.08 -10.79
N LEU A 238 6.07 0.92 -11.16
CA LEU A 238 5.85 2.32 -10.76
C LEU A 238 4.51 2.90 -11.23
N LYS A 239 3.96 2.39 -12.33
CA LYS A 239 2.67 2.83 -12.89
C LYS A 239 1.46 2.05 -12.39
N ALA A 240 1.66 0.99 -11.57
CA ALA A 240 0.59 0.11 -11.12
C ALA A 240 -0.65 0.83 -10.53
N PRO A 241 -0.52 1.94 -9.75
CA PRO A 241 -1.70 2.65 -9.25
C PRO A 241 -2.61 3.24 -10.34
N TRP A 242 -2.13 3.38 -11.57
CA TRP A 242 -2.85 3.98 -12.71
C TRP A 242 -3.14 2.98 -13.84
N GLU A 243 -2.74 1.73 -13.74
CA GLU A 243 -2.98 0.72 -14.77
C GLU A 243 -4.49 0.50 -14.98
N GLY A 244 -4.94 0.59 -16.27
CA GLY A 244 -6.36 0.43 -16.59
C GLY A 244 -7.25 1.62 -16.23
N MET A 245 -6.71 2.72 -15.72
CA MET A 245 -7.44 3.98 -15.52
C MET A 245 -7.32 4.81 -16.81
N ALA A 246 -8.35 4.71 -17.67
CA ALA A 246 -8.52 5.55 -18.86
C ALA A 246 -9.19 6.87 -18.52
#